data_1d2f278827c3c0b030cd0e761d342005
#
_entry.id   1d2f278827c3c0b030cd0e761d342005
#
_cell.length_a   1.000
_cell.length_b   1.000
_cell.length_c   1.000
_cell.angle_alpha   90.00
_cell.angle_beta   90.00
_cell.angle_gamma   90.00
#
_symmetry.space_group_name_H-M   'P 1'
#
loop_
_entity.id
_entity.type
_entity.pdbx_description
1 polymer ?
#
loop_
_entity_poly.entity_id
_entity_poly.type
_entity_poly.pdbx_seq_one_letter_code
_entity_poly.pdbx_strand_id
1 'polypeptide(L)'
;YLNPTVFVSGTSISYGNPGLVSEKHHRLSASYSYYGTKLNVQASVLCTLGKGVIDEYLFIDSANVVNSTYDNLVDVKAAGGNLYLSYNPSPRTSVSLNSMLHYLDLRAQEGNEVYDTDVRNSGFCGSAFVDFSQKFKYGWRFVLSGGYVRSEPNVGMDSYGFYFYGLSVVKSFLKDKLTCTLRAQDFLGDHKTIQINERYPDFHIRQTERMFSRGFGIAISYRIGDLKASVKKAGRSIRNDDLLDAK
;
A
#
# COMPACT_ATOMS: atom_id res chain seq x y z
N TYR A 1 5.72 -1.11 22.24
CA TYR A 1 5.91 0.25 22.79
C TYR A 1 6.06 0.25 24.30
N LEU A 2 5.19 -0.44 25.04
CA LEU A 2 5.13 -0.42 26.51
C LEU A 2 6.15 -1.35 27.21
N ASN A 3 6.77 -2.27 26.49
CA ASN A 3 7.71 -3.22 27.08
C ASN A 3 9.05 -2.55 27.44
N PRO A 4 9.44 -2.49 28.72
CA PRO A 4 10.70 -1.87 29.13
C PRO A 4 11.93 -2.73 28.83
N THR A 5 11.79 -3.86 28.13
CA THR A 5 12.93 -4.70 27.78
C THR A 5 13.91 -3.94 26.90
N VAL A 6 15.16 -3.92 27.31
CA VAL A 6 16.25 -3.26 26.61
C VAL A 6 16.89 -4.21 25.62
N PHE A 7 16.98 -3.78 24.35
CA PHE A 7 17.71 -4.47 23.29
C PHE A 7 18.98 -3.70 22.99
N VAL A 8 20.12 -4.36 23.05
CA VAL A 8 21.41 -3.77 22.74
C VAL A 8 21.96 -4.38 21.47
N SER A 9 22.30 -3.52 20.49
CA SER A 9 22.89 -3.96 19.21
C SER A 9 24.05 -3.02 18.86
N GLY A 10 25.26 -3.47 19.05
CA GLY A 10 26.46 -2.66 18.80
C GLY A 10 26.48 -1.40 19.66
N THR A 11 26.36 -0.24 19.01
CA THR A 11 26.33 1.10 19.66
C THR A 11 24.93 1.67 19.82
N SER A 12 23.88 0.86 19.68
CA SER A 12 22.50 1.29 19.82
C SER A 12 21.75 0.52 20.89
N ILE A 13 20.86 1.20 21.60
CA ILE A 13 20.01 0.65 22.64
C ILE A 13 18.57 1.00 22.27
N SER A 14 17.67 0.01 22.29
CA SER A 14 16.24 0.22 22.05
C SER A 14 15.42 -0.30 23.23
N TYR A 15 14.44 0.47 23.68
CA TYR A 15 13.55 0.10 24.79
C TYR A 15 12.17 0.75 24.65
N GLY A 16 11.16 0.15 25.27
CA GLY A 16 9.83 0.71 25.32
C GLY A 16 9.64 1.74 26.43
N ASN A 17 8.58 2.52 26.34
CA ASN A 17 8.20 3.53 27.32
C ASN A 17 6.89 3.12 28.01
N PRO A 18 6.93 2.70 29.27
CA PRO A 18 5.72 2.35 30.04
C PRO A 18 4.87 3.57 30.43
N GLY A 19 5.39 4.79 30.28
CA GLY A 19 4.69 6.04 30.57
C GLY A 19 3.75 6.53 29.46
N LEU A 20 3.65 5.81 28.34
CA LEU A 20 2.80 6.19 27.21
C LEU A 20 1.34 6.29 27.58
N VAL A 21 0.67 7.31 27.07
CA VAL A 21 -0.77 7.49 27.16
C VAL A 21 -1.46 7.07 25.87
N SER A 22 -2.76 6.74 25.97
CA SER A 22 -3.52 6.29 24.80
C SER A 22 -3.67 7.39 23.76
N GLU A 23 -3.42 7.05 22.50
CA GLU A 23 -3.71 7.89 21.35
C GLU A 23 -5.22 8.14 21.21
N LYS A 24 -5.58 9.28 20.66
CA LYS A 24 -6.97 9.63 20.35
C LYS A 24 -7.12 9.85 18.86
N HIS A 25 -7.98 9.07 18.22
CA HIS A 25 -8.24 9.17 16.80
C HIS A 25 -9.73 9.43 16.52
N HIS A 26 -9.98 10.42 15.66
CA HIS A 26 -11.29 10.65 15.05
C HIS A 26 -11.15 10.39 13.56
N ARG A 27 -12.02 9.52 13.03
CA ARG A 27 -11.98 9.12 11.62
C ARG A 27 -13.37 9.28 11.00
N LEU A 28 -13.41 9.97 9.87
CA LEU A 28 -14.58 10.09 9.02
C LEU A 28 -14.26 9.48 7.65
N SER A 29 -15.13 8.63 7.15
CA SER A 29 -14.98 8.05 5.81
C SER A 29 -16.30 7.99 5.07
N ALA A 30 -16.22 8.14 3.74
CA ALA A 30 -17.31 7.90 2.83
C ALA A 30 -16.83 7.05 1.66
N SER A 31 -17.69 6.14 1.19
CA SER A 31 -17.34 5.23 0.10
C SER A 31 -18.44 5.20 -0.94
N TYR A 32 -18.03 5.07 -2.19
CA TYR A 32 -18.90 4.93 -3.33
C TYR A 32 -18.45 3.73 -4.18
N SER A 33 -19.41 2.93 -4.64
CA SER A 33 -19.12 1.80 -5.53
C SER A 33 -20.12 1.79 -6.68
N TYR A 34 -19.58 1.63 -7.88
CA TYR A 34 -20.35 1.45 -9.11
C TYR A 34 -19.86 0.21 -9.85
N TYR A 35 -20.76 -0.66 -10.20
CA TYR A 35 -20.49 -1.90 -10.93
C TYR A 35 -21.32 -1.94 -12.20
N GLY A 36 -20.66 -1.70 -13.32
CA GLY A 36 -21.24 -1.78 -14.66
C GLY A 36 -20.61 -2.91 -15.49
N THR A 37 -21.14 -3.13 -16.69
CA THR A 37 -20.63 -4.17 -17.58
C THR A 37 -19.23 -3.89 -18.12
N LYS A 38 -18.87 -2.62 -18.29
CA LYS A 38 -17.57 -2.19 -18.83
C LYS A 38 -16.74 -1.42 -17.83
N LEU A 39 -17.36 -0.80 -16.84
CA LEU A 39 -16.70 0.07 -15.87
C LEU A 39 -17.09 -0.35 -14.46
N ASN A 40 -16.10 -0.59 -13.63
CA ASN A 40 -16.25 -0.75 -12.19
C ASN A 40 -15.42 0.33 -11.51
N VAL A 41 -16.03 1.01 -10.55
CA VAL A 41 -15.39 2.06 -9.76
C VAL A 41 -15.68 1.78 -8.29
N GLN A 42 -14.64 1.83 -7.46
CA GLN A 42 -14.76 1.88 -6.01
C GLN A 42 -13.90 3.04 -5.56
N ALA A 43 -14.51 4.00 -4.92
CA ALA A 43 -13.84 5.18 -4.41
C ALA A 43 -14.17 5.35 -2.93
N SER A 44 -13.21 5.74 -2.14
CA SER A 44 -13.42 6.14 -0.75
C SER A 44 -12.61 7.37 -0.42
N VAL A 45 -13.15 8.21 0.43
CA VAL A 45 -12.45 9.35 1.03
C VAL A 45 -12.36 9.12 2.52
N LEU A 46 -11.26 9.60 3.12
CA LEU A 46 -10.95 9.43 4.51
C LEU A 46 -10.36 10.71 5.07
N CYS A 47 -10.85 11.16 6.21
CA CYS A 47 -10.24 12.19 7.02
C CYS A 47 -9.95 11.62 8.41
N THR A 48 -8.76 11.87 8.93
CA THR A 48 -8.34 11.41 10.26
C THR A 48 -7.74 12.59 11.03
N LEU A 49 -8.13 12.71 12.29
CA LEU A 49 -7.51 13.60 13.26
C LEU A 49 -6.96 12.70 14.37
N GLY A 50 -5.65 12.70 14.58
CA GLY A 50 -4.96 11.98 15.64
C GLY A 50 -4.33 12.96 16.61
N LYS A 51 -4.47 12.69 17.91
CA LYS A 51 -3.80 13.44 18.97
C LYS A 51 -2.98 12.51 19.83
N GLY A 52 -1.75 12.96 20.15
CA GLY A 52 -0.82 12.21 20.97
C GLY A 52 -0.45 10.88 20.34
N VAL A 53 -0.21 10.89 19.04
CA VAL A 53 0.20 9.69 18.30
C VAL A 53 1.59 9.28 18.77
N ILE A 54 1.73 8.01 19.08
CA ILE A 54 2.98 7.42 19.55
C ILE A 54 3.90 7.26 18.34
N ASP A 55 5.09 7.82 18.45
CA ASP A 55 6.13 7.69 17.43
C ASP A 55 7.46 7.31 18.08
N GLU A 56 8.35 6.71 17.30
CA GLU A 56 9.70 6.38 17.68
C GLU A 56 10.61 7.60 17.52
N TYR A 57 11.49 7.82 18.46
CA TYR A 57 12.54 8.82 18.31
C TYR A 57 13.90 8.29 18.76
N LEU A 58 14.93 8.86 18.18
CA LEU A 58 16.32 8.55 18.49
C LEU A 58 16.98 9.76 19.12
N PHE A 59 17.83 9.50 20.10
CA PHE A 59 18.69 10.51 20.72
C PHE A 59 20.04 9.91 21.07
N ILE A 60 21.04 10.78 21.28
CA ILE A 60 22.38 10.38 21.69
C ILE A 60 22.55 10.72 23.17
N ASP A 61 22.90 9.73 23.99
CA ASP A 61 23.15 9.95 25.39
C ASP A 61 24.54 10.49 25.66
N SER A 62 24.82 10.80 26.93
CA SER A 62 26.13 11.35 27.40
C SER A 62 27.31 10.40 27.17
N ALA A 63 27.04 9.10 26.91
CA ALA A 63 28.04 8.10 26.58
C ALA A 63 28.27 7.94 25.08
N ASN A 64 27.65 8.79 24.23
CA ASN A 64 27.62 8.72 22.78
C ASN A 64 26.99 7.42 22.24
N VAL A 65 25.99 6.88 22.94
CA VAL A 65 25.22 5.73 22.52
C VAL A 65 23.90 6.22 21.91
N VAL A 66 23.53 5.67 20.76
CA VAL A 66 22.24 5.95 20.13
C VAL A 66 21.15 5.18 20.86
N ASN A 67 20.19 5.90 21.40
CA ASN A 67 19.02 5.35 22.07
C ASN A 67 17.79 5.50 21.18
N SER A 68 16.95 4.48 21.14
CA SER A 68 15.65 4.46 20.48
C SER A 68 14.57 4.15 21.50
N THR A 69 13.55 4.98 21.55
CA THR A 69 12.37 4.76 22.40
C THR A 69 11.13 5.41 21.79
N TYR A 70 10.00 5.36 22.49
CA TYR A 70 8.70 5.83 22.02
C TYR A 70 8.13 6.87 22.96
N ASP A 71 7.43 7.85 22.40
CA ASP A 71 6.65 8.79 23.20
C ASP A 71 5.40 9.26 22.40
N ASN A 72 4.48 9.94 23.08
CA ASN A 72 3.34 10.60 22.47
C ASN A 72 3.81 11.93 21.85
N LEU A 73 4.31 11.89 20.63
CA LEU A 73 5.08 12.97 20.03
C LEU A 73 4.32 13.83 19.03
N VAL A 74 3.24 13.29 18.42
CA VAL A 74 2.73 13.86 17.18
C VAL A 74 1.23 14.04 17.21
N ASP A 75 0.78 15.20 16.77
CA ASP A 75 -0.60 15.43 16.36
C ASP A 75 -0.68 15.29 14.82
N VAL A 76 -1.65 14.54 14.34
CA VAL A 76 -1.79 14.17 12.92
C VAL A 76 -3.11 14.68 12.37
N LYS A 77 -3.08 15.36 11.22
CA LYS A 77 -4.23 15.59 10.37
C LYS A 77 -3.99 14.91 9.03
N ALA A 78 -4.87 14.01 8.66
CA ALA A 78 -4.76 13.29 7.40
C ALA A 78 -6.04 13.43 6.60
N ALA A 79 -5.90 13.63 5.29
CA ALA A 79 -7.01 13.58 4.35
C ALA A 79 -6.56 12.84 3.09
N GLY A 80 -7.42 11.98 2.58
CA GLY A 80 -7.06 11.21 1.39
C GLY A 80 -8.16 10.29 0.92
N GLY A 81 -7.78 9.31 0.11
CA GLY A 81 -8.74 8.34 -0.40
C GLY A 81 -8.10 7.21 -1.19
N ASN A 82 -8.95 6.24 -1.47
CA ASN A 82 -8.62 5.11 -2.32
C ASN A 82 -9.49 5.17 -3.58
N LEU A 83 -8.91 4.81 -4.70
CA LEU A 83 -9.62 4.67 -5.97
C LEU A 83 -9.20 3.36 -6.63
N TYR A 84 -10.17 2.49 -6.80
CA TYR A 84 -10.07 1.36 -7.72
C TYR A 84 -10.96 1.61 -8.92
N LEU A 85 -10.37 1.52 -10.12
CA LEU A 85 -11.07 1.63 -11.37
C LEU A 85 -10.69 0.45 -12.25
N SER A 86 -11.68 -0.23 -12.83
CA SER A 86 -11.47 -1.26 -13.84
C SER A 86 -12.36 -0.94 -15.04
N TYR A 87 -11.72 -0.68 -16.17
CA TYR A 87 -12.40 -0.34 -17.43
C TYR A 87 -12.10 -1.38 -18.51
N ASN A 88 -13.15 -2.01 -18.99
CA ASN A 88 -13.10 -3.07 -19.99
C ASN A 88 -13.93 -2.66 -21.23
N PRO A 89 -13.39 -1.78 -22.11
CA PRO A 89 -14.13 -1.29 -23.28
C PRO A 89 -14.49 -2.42 -24.24
N SER A 90 -13.71 -3.49 -24.25
CA SER A 90 -13.96 -4.70 -25.04
C SER A 90 -13.55 -5.96 -24.27
N PRO A 91 -13.96 -7.16 -24.70
CA PRO A 91 -13.48 -8.43 -24.11
C PRO A 91 -11.98 -8.67 -24.27
N ARG A 92 -11.31 -7.84 -25.06
CA ARG A 92 -9.88 -7.96 -25.36
C ARG A 92 -9.02 -6.92 -24.67
N THR A 93 -9.62 -5.83 -24.21
CA THR A 93 -8.91 -4.69 -23.65
C THR A 93 -9.34 -4.47 -22.21
N SER A 94 -8.40 -4.35 -21.29
CA SER A 94 -8.66 -3.95 -19.90
C SER A 94 -7.65 -2.92 -19.45
N VAL A 95 -8.13 -1.96 -18.69
CA VAL A 95 -7.32 -0.97 -17.97
C VAL A 95 -7.75 -1.02 -16.52
N SER A 96 -6.80 -1.07 -15.61
CA SER A 96 -7.10 -0.94 -14.19
C SER A 96 -6.19 0.11 -13.55
N LEU A 97 -6.76 0.84 -12.61
CA LEU A 97 -6.07 1.76 -11.72
C LEU A 97 -6.40 1.37 -10.29
N ASN A 98 -5.38 1.24 -9.47
CA ASN A 98 -5.50 1.10 -8.03
C ASN A 98 -4.65 2.18 -7.39
N SER A 99 -5.26 3.06 -6.60
CA SER A 99 -4.52 4.12 -5.93
C SER A 99 -5.01 4.33 -4.51
N MET A 100 -4.08 4.68 -3.64
CA MET A 100 -4.28 5.11 -2.27
C MET A 100 -3.40 6.34 -2.07
N LEU A 101 -4.01 7.51 -1.94
CA LEU A 101 -3.30 8.78 -1.81
C LEU A 101 -3.81 9.52 -0.59
N HIS A 102 -2.88 9.93 0.28
CA HIS A 102 -3.15 10.69 1.48
C HIS A 102 -2.24 11.90 1.55
N TYR A 103 -2.76 12.97 2.09
CA TYR A 103 -1.98 14.11 2.55
C TYR A 103 -1.96 14.09 4.07
N LEU A 104 -0.78 14.15 4.64
CA LEU A 104 -0.53 14.19 6.08
C LEU A 104 0.00 15.57 6.47
N ASP A 105 -0.51 16.12 7.56
CA ASP A 105 0.00 17.29 8.28
C ASP A 105 0.31 16.83 9.70
N LEU A 106 1.59 16.78 10.02
CA LEU A 106 2.16 16.27 11.25
C LEU A 106 2.73 17.43 12.03
N ARG A 107 2.42 17.52 13.31
CA ARG A 107 2.95 18.56 14.20
C ARG A 107 3.45 17.93 15.48
N ALA A 108 4.57 18.40 15.99
CA ALA A 108 5.01 18.04 17.32
C ALA A 108 3.93 18.37 18.34
N GLN A 109 3.65 17.42 19.24
CA GLN A 109 2.67 17.63 20.29
C GLN A 109 3.15 18.68 21.28
N GLU A 110 2.26 19.59 21.66
CA GLU A 110 2.55 20.61 22.65
C GLU A 110 2.90 19.95 24.00
N GLY A 111 4.02 20.37 24.60
CA GLY A 111 4.49 19.86 25.87
C GLY A 111 5.35 18.58 25.80
N ASN A 112 5.66 18.07 24.60
CA ASN A 112 6.70 17.04 24.49
C ASN A 112 8.10 17.65 24.73
N GLU A 113 9.01 16.84 25.25
CA GLU A 113 10.39 17.26 25.56
C GLU A 113 11.38 16.92 24.42
N VAL A 114 10.90 16.23 23.37
CA VAL A 114 11.76 15.70 22.30
C VAL A 114 11.90 16.68 21.15
N TYR A 115 10.80 17.24 20.68
CA TYR A 115 10.77 18.18 19.58
C TYR A 115 10.29 19.55 20.03
N ASP A 116 10.86 20.60 19.44
CA ASP A 116 10.29 21.93 19.58
C ASP A 116 8.85 21.96 19.08
N THR A 117 7.97 22.71 19.73
CA THR A 117 6.54 22.80 19.39
C THR A 117 6.27 23.33 17.98
N ASP A 118 7.25 23.98 17.35
CA ASP A 118 7.18 24.50 15.99
C ASP A 118 7.55 23.45 14.93
N VAL A 119 8.01 22.26 15.34
CA VAL A 119 8.39 21.20 14.39
C VAL A 119 7.14 20.67 13.71
N ARG A 120 7.15 20.76 12.39
CA ARG A 120 6.05 20.35 11.54
C ARG A 120 6.60 19.70 10.27
N ASN A 121 5.93 18.65 9.83
CA ASN A 121 6.17 18.06 8.52
C ASN A 121 4.84 17.77 7.83
N SER A 122 4.83 17.83 6.51
CA SER A 122 3.62 17.54 5.75
C SER A 122 3.95 17.04 4.35
N GLY A 123 3.09 16.22 3.80
CA GLY A 123 3.31 15.75 2.44
C GLY A 123 2.25 14.77 1.96
N PHE A 124 2.29 14.52 0.66
CA PHE A 124 1.54 13.44 0.06
C PHE A 124 2.31 12.13 0.22
N CYS A 125 1.57 11.07 0.52
CA CYS A 125 2.05 9.69 0.57
C CYS A 125 1.05 8.74 -0.07
N GLY A 126 1.47 7.51 -0.33
CA GLY A 126 0.61 6.47 -0.86
C GLY A 126 1.14 5.82 -2.12
N SER A 127 0.25 5.26 -2.90
CA SER A 127 0.63 4.51 -4.11
C SER A 127 -0.41 4.66 -5.21
N ALA A 128 0.05 4.54 -6.45
CA ALA A 128 -0.81 4.43 -7.63
C ALA A 128 -0.22 3.39 -8.59
N PHE A 129 -1.07 2.44 -9.02
CA PHE A 129 -0.72 1.35 -9.93
C PHE A 129 -1.68 1.34 -11.10
N VAL A 130 -1.14 1.26 -12.30
CA VAL A 130 -1.89 1.19 -13.55
C VAL A 130 -1.47 -0.07 -14.30
N ASP A 131 -2.47 -0.85 -14.74
CA ASP A 131 -2.27 -1.96 -15.63
C ASP A 131 -3.10 -1.77 -16.89
N PHE A 132 -2.48 -1.98 -18.03
CA PHE A 132 -3.11 -2.05 -19.33
C PHE A 132 -2.90 -3.45 -19.91
N SER A 133 -3.96 -4.13 -20.32
CA SER A 133 -3.88 -5.46 -20.94
C SER A 133 -4.64 -5.49 -22.25
N GLN A 134 -3.97 -5.98 -23.28
CA GLN A 134 -4.54 -6.15 -24.62
C GLN A 134 -4.37 -7.59 -25.11
N LYS A 135 -5.49 -8.26 -25.41
CA LYS A 135 -5.53 -9.58 -26.04
C LYS A 135 -5.58 -9.43 -27.56
N PHE A 136 -4.79 -10.23 -28.23
CA PHE A 136 -4.74 -10.32 -29.68
C PHE A 136 -5.21 -11.70 -30.17
N LYS A 137 -5.28 -11.86 -31.49
CA LYS A 137 -5.56 -13.16 -32.12
C LYS A 137 -4.48 -14.19 -31.77
N TYR A 138 -4.80 -15.44 -31.92
CA TYR A 138 -3.90 -16.58 -31.72
C TYR A 138 -3.33 -16.72 -30.30
N GLY A 139 -4.05 -16.23 -29.28
CA GLY A 139 -3.66 -16.42 -27.86
C GLY A 139 -2.52 -15.51 -27.37
N TRP A 140 -2.23 -14.41 -28.06
CA TRP A 140 -1.30 -13.40 -27.60
C TRP A 140 -1.98 -12.42 -26.65
N ARG A 141 -1.30 -12.02 -25.59
CA ARG A 141 -1.70 -10.94 -24.69
C ARG A 141 -0.46 -10.14 -24.27
N PHE A 142 -0.59 -8.84 -24.32
CA PHE A 142 0.40 -7.89 -23.81
C PHE A 142 -0.15 -7.25 -22.54
N VAL A 143 0.68 -7.09 -21.53
CA VAL A 143 0.35 -6.38 -20.30
C VAL A 143 1.45 -5.36 -20.04
N LEU A 144 1.05 -4.10 -19.92
CA LEU A 144 1.90 -3.00 -19.50
C LEU A 144 1.47 -2.60 -18.11
N SER A 145 2.39 -2.59 -17.17
CA SER A 145 2.17 -2.22 -15.77
C SER A 145 3.06 -1.06 -15.38
N GLY A 146 2.57 -0.19 -14.54
CA GLY A 146 3.36 0.88 -13.97
C GLY A 146 2.81 1.35 -12.64
N GLY A 147 3.66 1.95 -11.83
CA GLY A 147 3.22 2.48 -10.55
C GLY A 147 4.24 3.40 -9.92
N TYR A 148 3.75 4.13 -8.94
CA TYR A 148 4.52 5.00 -8.07
C TYR A 148 4.12 4.73 -6.63
N VAL A 149 5.11 4.67 -5.75
CA VAL A 149 4.93 4.53 -4.32
C VAL A 149 5.67 5.67 -3.65
N ARG A 150 5.05 6.30 -2.68
CA ARG A 150 5.66 7.32 -1.84
C ARG A 150 5.40 7.00 -0.37
N SER A 151 6.47 6.95 0.42
CA SER A 151 6.41 6.65 1.85
C SER A 151 5.64 7.73 2.61
N GLU A 152 5.11 7.37 3.76
CA GLU A 152 4.56 8.35 4.70
C GLU A 152 5.68 9.20 5.28
N PRO A 153 5.50 10.53 5.37
CA PRO A 153 6.38 11.36 6.18
C PRO A 153 6.13 11.08 7.66
N ASN A 154 7.14 11.26 8.49
CA ASN A 154 6.95 11.46 9.93
C ASN A 154 7.50 12.84 10.34
N VAL A 155 7.44 13.20 11.60
CA VAL A 155 7.89 14.54 12.06
C VAL A 155 9.34 14.80 11.70
N GLY A 156 10.21 13.79 11.83
CA GLY A 156 11.64 13.88 11.55
C GLY A 156 12.05 13.42 10.15
N MET A 157 11.18 12.76 9.36
CA MET A 157 11.56 12.13 8.10
C MET A 157 10.74 12.65 6.92
N ASP A 158 11.42 13.11 5.90
CA ASP A 158 10.78 13.50 4.64
C ASP A 158 10.31 12.25 3.87
N SER A 159 9.14 12.35 3.21
CA SER A 159 8.67 11.26 2.37
C SER A 159 9.57 11.08 1.15
N TYR A 160 9.90 9.84 0.82
CA TYR A 160 10.62 9.46 -0.38
C TYR A 160 9.74 8.57 -1.28
N GLY A 161 10.06 8.49 -2.56
CA GLY A 161 9.26 7.68 -3.46
C GLY A 161 10.06 7.11 -4.62
N PHE A 162 9.48 6.11 -5.24
CA PHE A 162 10.03 5.47 -6.43
C PHE A 162 8.91 4.99 -7.35
N TYR A 163 9.24 4.90 -8.62
CA TYR A 163 8.37 4.33 -9.65
C TYR A 163 8.88 2.96 -10.10
N PHE A 164 8.00 2.18 -10.67
CA PHE A 164 8.33 0.93 -11.34
C PHE A 164 7.43 0.77 -12.56
N TYR A 165 7.91 -0.01 -13.52
CA TYR A 165 7.18 -0.33 -14.73
C TYR A 165 7.58 -1.72 -15.22
N GLY A 166 6.67 -2.33 -15.96
CA GLY A 166 6.88 -3.66 -16.49
C GLY A 166 6.10 -3.92 -17.75
N LEU A 167 6.65 -4.81 -18.56
CA LEU A 167 6.02 -5.36 -19.75
C LEU A 167 5.94 -6.87 -19.61
N SER A 168 4.79 -7.45 -19.89
CA SER A 168 4.63 -8.89 -20.00
C SER A 168 4.03 -9.26 -21.35
N VAL A 169 4.64 -10.24 -22.00
CA VAL A 169 4.15 -10.86 -23.22
C VAL A 169 3.72 -12.28 -22.89
N VAL A 170 2.46 -12.55 -23.07
CA VAL A 170 1.84 -13.85 -22.74
C VAL A 170 1.40 -14.54 -24.04
N LYS A 171 1.75 -15.80 -24.16
CA LYS A 171 1.30 -16.66 -25.27
C LYS A 171 0.60 -17.90 -24.70
N SER A 172 -0.67 -18.06 -25.09
CA SER A 172 -1.47 -19.25 -24.77
C SER A 172 -1.45 -20.24 -25.92
N PHE A 173 -1.37 -21.51 -25.57
CA PHE A 173 -1.40 -22.66 -26.47
C PHE A 173 -2.40 -23.70 -25.98
N LEU A 174 -2.71 -24.70 -26.78
CA LEU A 174 -3.52 -25.87 -26.42
C LEU A 174 -4.90 -25.48 -25.82
N LYS A 175 -5.59 -24.52 -26.44
CA LYS A 175 -6.87 -23.99 -25.95
C LYS A 175 -6.74 -23.46 -24.50
N ASP A 176 -5.73 -22.64 -24.26
CA ASP A 176 -5.40 -22.01 -22.97
C ASP A 176 -4.95 -22.99 -21.85
N LYS A 177 -4.61 -24.23 -22.19
CA LYS A 177 -4.04 -25.18 -21.22
C LYS A 177 -2.56 -24.91 -20.93
N LEU A 178 -1.80 -24.47 -21.91
CA LEU A 178 -0.38 -24.10 -21.75
C LEU A 178 -0.23 -22.59 -21.95
N THR A 179 0.42 -21.91 -21.00
CA THR A 179 0.70 -20.48 -21.08
C THR A 179 2.19 -20.24 -20.84
N CYS A 180 2.81 -19.54 -21.77
CA CYS A 180 4.17 -19.02 -21.62
C CYS A 180 4.12 -17.51 -21.42
N THR A 181 4.84 -16.99 -20.43
CA THR A 181 4.91 -15.57 -20.11
C THR A 181 6.36 -15.12 -20.07
N LEU A 182 6.68 -14.10 -20.84
CA LEU A 182 7.94 -13.36 -20.74
C LEU A 182 7.65 -12.06 -20.00
N ARG A 183 8.50 -11.72 -19.04
CA ARG A 183 8.38 -10.48 -18.23
C ARG A 183 9.66 -9.71 -18.28
N ALA A 184 9.53 -8.38 -18.39
CA ALA A 184 10.61 -7.43 -18.22
C ALA A 184 10.14 -6.36 -17.22
N GLN A 185 10.91 -6.13 -16.17
CA GLN A 185 10.63 -5.15 -15.14
C GLN A 185 11.78 -4.15 -15.09
N ASP A 186 11.45 -2.86 -14.99
CA ASP A 186 12.40 -1.74 -14.87
C ASP A 186 13.54 -1.81 -15.90
N PHE A 187 13.21 -2.25 -17.13
CA PHE A 187 14.18 -2.67 -18.15
C PHE A 187 14.98 -1.51 -18.80
N LEU A 188 14.56 -0.26 -18.61
CA LEU A 188 15.25 0.94 -19.11
C LEU A 188 16.39 1.42 -18.19
N GLY A 189 16.38 0.97 -16.93
CA GLY A 189 17.42 1.27 -15.95
C GLY A 189 17.78 0.02 -15.15
N ASP A 190 18.90 0.01 -14.49
CA ASP A 190 19.34 -1.14 -13.68
C ASP A 190 19.18 -0.89 -12.18
N HIS A 191 19.18 0.37 -11.75
CA HIS A 191 19.08 0.74 -10.33
C HIS A 191 18.09 1.86 -10.11
N LYS A 192 17.53 1.88 -8.90
CA LYS A 192 16.79 3.00 -8.31
C LYS A 192 17.57 3.54 -7.14
N THR A 193 17.64 4.85 -7.05
CA THR A 193 18.27 5.52 -5.92
C THR A 193 17.19 6.14 -5.06
N ILE A 194 17.18 5.78 -3.78
CA ILE A 194 16.29 6.34 -2.77
C ILE A 194 17.16 7.15 -1.82
N GLN A 195 16.75 8.38 -1.53
CA GLN A 195 17.36 9.23 -0.53
C GLN A 195 16.41 9.35 0.66
N ILE A 196 16.87 8.98 1.82
CA ILE A 196 16.15 9.05 3.09
C ILE A 196 16.89 10.11 3.92
N ASN A 197 16.16 11.14 4.34
CA ASN A 197 16.67 12.17 5.21
C ASN A 197 15.83 12.16 6.49
N GLU A 198 16.49 11.93 7.61
CA GLU A 198 15.87 11.92 8.94
C GLU A 198 16.53 13.00 9.80
N ARG A 199 15.73 13.75 10.53
CA ARG A 199 16.15 14.83 11.43
C ARG A 199 15.69 14.48 12.83
N TYR A 200 16.62 14.36 13.71
CA TYR A 200 16.41 14.18 15.14
C TYR A 200 16.91 15.41 15.89
N PRO A 201 16.53 15.62 17.14
CA PRO A 201 16.97 16.79 17.90
C PRO A 201 18.48 17.01 17.90
N ASP A 202 19.26 15.93 18.02
CA ASP A 202 20.71 15.99 18.22
C ASP A 202 21.51 15.69 16.96
N PHE A 203 20.90 15.09 15.92
CA PHE A 203 21.62 14.65 14.72
C PHE A 203 20.73 14.48 13.49
N HIS A 204 21.38 14.36 12.34
CA HIS A 204 20.71 14.08 11.07
C HIS A 204 21.26 12.80 10.46
N ILE A 205 20.37 11.97 9.93
CA ILE A 205 20.73 10.82 9.11
C ILE A 205 20.43 11.16 7.65
N ARG A 206 21.41 11.01 6.79
CA ARG A 206 21.21 11.01 5.35
C ARG A 206 21.66 9.68 4.79
N GLN A 207 20.72 8.90 4.34
CA GLN A 207 20.95 7.58 3.75
C GLN A 207 20.64 7.61 2.26
N THR A 208 21.54 7.06 1.48
CA THR A 208 21.32 6.85 0.04
C THR A 208 21.35 5.37 -0.25
N GLU A 209 20.20 4.82 -0.61
CA GLU A 209 20.06 3.42 -1.00
C GLU A 209 20.04 3.30 -2.53
N ARG A 210 20.84 2.41 -3.05
CA ARG A 210 20.85 2.07 -4.46
C ARG A 210 20.41 0.62 -4.63
N MET A 211 19.17 0.43 -5.09
CA MET A 211 18.57 -0.88 -5.29
C MET A 211 18.67 -1.31 -6.75
N PHE A 212 19.13 -2.53 -6.99
CA PHE A 212 18.99 -3.15 -8.31
C PHE A 212 17.52 -3.48 -8.56
N SER A 213 16.95 -2.98 -9.66
CA SER A 213 15.50 -3.09 -9.93
C SER A 213 15.17 -3.82 -11.23
N ARG A 214 16.12 -3.87 -12.18
CA ARG A 214 15.88 -4.52 -13.46
C ARG A 214 15.73 -6.03 -13.32
N GLY A 215 14.65 -6.56 -13.90
CA GLY A 215 14.39 -8.00 -13.86
C GLY A 215 13.82 -8.50 -15.19
N PHE A 216 14.25 -9.73 -15.58
CA PHE A 216 13.66 -10.48 -16.68
C PHE A 216 13.24 -11.84 -16.16
N GLY A 217 12.10 -12.33 -16.63
CA GLY A 217 11.58 -13.61 -16.16
C GLY A 217 10.82 -14.35 -17.23
N ILE A 218 10.84 -15.66 -17.13
CA ILE A 218 10.06 -16.58 -17.95
C ILE A 218 9.21 -17.44 -17.00
N ALA A 219 7.92 -17.55 -17.27
CA ALA A 219 7.03 -18.43 -16.54
C ALA A 219 6.27 -19.32 -17.53
N ILE A 220 6.19 -20.61 -17.22
CA ILE A 220 5.44 -21.59 -17.98
C ILE A 220 4.40 -22.18 -17.02
N SER A 221 3.14 -22.14 -17.42
CA SER A 221 2.02 -22.69 -16.64
C SER A 221 1.25 -23.69 -17.51
N TYR A 222 1.01 -24.88 -16.96
CA TYR A 222 0.18 -25.90 -17.60
C TYR A 222 -0.98 -26.29 -16.69
N ARG A 223 -2.20 -26.21 -17.22
CA ARG A 223 -3.42 -26.58 -16.51
C ARG A 223 -3.76 -28.03 -16.78
N ILE A 224 -3.72 -28.84 -15.74
CA ILE A 224 -4.10 -30.27 -15.78
C ILE A 224 -5.58 -30.36 -15.43
N GLY A 225 -6.35 -31.08 -16.25
CA GLY A 225 -7.78 -31.28 -16.07
C GLY A 225 -8.66 -30.17 -16.68
N ASP A 226 -9.94 -30.47 -16.82
CA ASP A 226 -10.99 -29.55 -17.24
C ASP A 226 -11.97 -29.39 -16.07
N LEU A 227 -12.17 -28.15 -15.59
CA LEU A 227 -13.26 -27.85 -14.67
C LEU A 227 -14.60 -27.95 -15.40
N LYS A 228 -15.14 -29.17 -15.53
CA LYS A 228 -16.55 -29.39 -15.84
C LYS A 228 -17.39 -29.20 -14.58
N ALA A 229 -17.41 -28.00 -14.02
CA ALA A 229 -18.42 -27.66 -13.05
C ALA A 229 -19.74 -27.40 -13.79
N SER A 230 -20.50 -28.45 -14.08
CA SER A 230 -21.90 -28.24 -14.29
C SER A 230 -22.51 -27.87 -12.95
N VAL A 231 -22.73 -26.59 -12.72
CA VAL A 231 -23.57 -26.13 -11.61
C VAL A 231 -24.97 -26.65 -11.91
N LYS A 232 -25.34 -27.82 -11.37
CA LYS A 232 -26.74 -28.20 -11.26
C LYS A 232 -27.43 -27.06 -10.51
N LYS A 233 -28.23 -26.26 -11.18
CA LYS A 233 -29.17 -25.37 -10.52
C LYS A 233 -29.98 -26.25 -9.57
N ALA A 234 -29.74 -26.07 -8.27
CA ALA A 234 -30.63 -26.61 -7.25
C ALA A 234 -32.00 -25.96 -7.51
N GLY A 235 -32.94 -26.74 -8.05
CA GLY A 235 -34.31 -26.30 -8.21
C GLY A 235 -34.86 -26.03 -6.81
N ARG A 236 -34.99 -24.78 -6.43
CA ARG A 236 -35.78 -24.36 -5.28
C ARG A 236 -37.23 -24.55 -5.65
N SER A 237 -37.78 -25.71 -5.36
CA SER A 237 -39.21 -25.86 -5.18
C SER A 237 -39.50 -25.63 -3.68
N ILE A 238 -39.77 -24.40 -3.30
CA ILE A 238 -40.43 -24.12 -2.03
C ILE A 238 -41.91 -24.42 -2.30
N ARG A 239 -42.44 -25.58 -1.89
CA ARG A 239 -43.84 -25.81 -1.70
C ARG A 239 -44.21 -25.29 -0.32
N ASN A 240 -44.99 -24.23 -0.28
CA ASN A 240 -45.69 -23.82 0.96
C ASN A 240 -46.90 -24.72 1.10
N ASP A 241 -46.79 -25.75 1.92
CA ASP A 241 -47.91 -26.63 2.28
C ASP A 241 -48.73 -26.07 3.48
N ASP A 242 -48.50 -24.82 3.88
CA ASP A 242 -49.12 -24.17 5.07
C ASP A 242 -50.34 -23.30 4.75
N LEU A 243 -50.92 -23.41 3.53
CA LEU A 243 -52.19 -22.79 3.25
C LEU A 243 -53.31 -23.70 3.80
N LEU A 244 -53.71 -23.45 5.06
CA LEU A 244 -54.92 -23.98 5.63
C LEU A 244 -56.14 -23.48 4.81
N ASP A 245 -56.90 -24.43 4.26
CA ASP A 245 -58.20 -24.18 3.61
C ASP A 245 -59.11 -23.49 4.62
N ALA A 246 -59.38 -22.21 4.40
CA ALA A 246 -60.47 -21.50 5.12
C ALA A 246 -61.79 -21.95 4.45
N LYS A 247 -62.59 -22.69 5.20
CA LYS A 247 -64.03 -22.92 4.94
C LYS A 247 -64.81 -21.67 5.28
#